data_73775799020c1616eecfe70348a55206
#
_entry.id   73775799020c1616eecfe70348a55206
#
_cell.length_a   1.000
_cell.length_b   1.000
_cell.length_c   1.000
_cell.angle_alpha   90.00
_cell.angle_beta   90.00
_cell.angle_gamma   90.00
#
_symmetry.space_group_name_H-M   'P 1'
#
loop_
_entity.id
_entity.type
_entity.pdbx_description
1 polymer ?
#
loop_
_entity_poly.entity_id
_entity_poly.type
_entity_poly.pdbx_seq_one_letter_code
_entity_poly.pdbx_strand_id
1 'polypeptide(L)'
;SSYAYIFDSARPSAGGISHSSKRSHRNADTAHFDCAARRSVGDILFGGSLFMFGGMTTHPREPSRSVESSPLLGDESASAATLGGHEQDPTPQVFAHEVKSILGTSSHLFMSSVLQAVISISQVVSSGHLGRSELAAIGLAHMVIVLTGYPVTFSVLSCLETFASQAYTSAQPRLVGAYFVRAIQLQWILGLVVGTLWASSGPLLAYIVRDTSTATVALAVTYLRWYFVPYMVFSNLLCAKQMLYAQGVTYPFPYVTLLGTVVTLAAQYMLTFSPWFQLGVRGVALGGGAGYAAMLAAVMWIVHTHDGARVWDRHMGAAPWQPFLRLLPSCMVLAMLSTGTSELVTVVATQLGAVALSTQAVLSALSRTAAAIVSGFGVASLNRVGNHIGQQSERSARIATYAALTIGVGASLMGALAMLMYPELWARVFTSDAEIVREIVVLVPVIAAVFAAQALAFVGSQLLSAQGRQALAARIKFGAVYVVGVPLGYYWAVVCGHGLTGLWSAVAVGQACSAIAETMVVLCTDWPRLIDYCSDSIIYAVI
;
A
#
# COMPACT_ATOMS: atom_id res chain seq x y z
N SER A 1 27.67 37.05 21.76
CA SER A 1 28.95 36.78 22.44
C SER A 1 29.39 35.34 22.16
N SER A 2 30.30 35.14 21.19
CA SER A 2 31.75 34.94 21.43
C SER A 2 32.03 33.55 21.95
N TYR A 3 32.81 32.73 21.29
CA TYR A 3 34.18 32.69 20.75
C TYR A 3 34.32 31.49 19.78
N ALA A 4 34.96 31.57 18.83
CA ALA A 4 36.00 31.49 17.84
C ALA A 4 37.35 30.92 18.29
N TYR A 5 38.07 30.34 17.29
CA TYR A 5 39.50 29.96 17.18
C TYR A 5 39.88 28.54 17.69
N ILE A 6 40.71 27.74 16.95
CA ILE A 6 42.04 27.90 16.30
C ILE A 6 42.29 26.68 15.40
N PHE A 7 42.64 26.73 14.12
CA PHE A 7 43.87 26.55 13.35
C PHE A 7 44.98 25.73 14.08
N ASP A 8 45.74 24.81 13.46
CA ASP A 8 46.54 24.85 12.24
C ASP A 8 47.28 23.50 11.99
N SER A 9 47.61 23.27 10.69
CA SER A 9 48.85 22.67 10.14
C SER A 9 49.26 21.21 10.44
N ALA A 10 49.56 20.36 9.48
CA ALA A 10 50.72 20.32 8.60
C ALA A 10 50.73 19.07 7.69
N ARG A 11 51.13 19.22 6.47
CA ARG A 11 51.76 18.24 5.54
C ARG A 11 53.28 18.33 5.70
N PRO A 12 54.16 17.51 5.03
CA PRO A 12 54.03 16.59 3.89
C PRO A 12 55.05 15.41 3.86
N SER A 13 55.15 14.78 2.66
CA SER A 13 56.27 14.08 1.97
C SER A 13 56.16 12.56 1.85
N ALA A 14 56.11 12.01 0.67
CA ALA A 14 56.95 11.87 -0.51
C ALA A 14 57.77 10.56 -0.54
N GLY A 15 57.75 9.88 -1.67
CA GLY A 15 58.67 8.83 -2.15
C GLY A 15 58.01 7.47 -2.35
N GLY A 16 58.05 6.73 -3.45
CA GLY A 16 58.72 6.87 -4.71
C GLY A 16 59.04 5.48 -5.28
N ILE A 17 58.84 5.31 -6.62
CA ILE A 17 59.58 4.34 -7.45
C ILE A 17 59.23 2.85 -7.30
N SER A 18 59.05 1.97 -8.29
CA SER A 18 59.19 1.93 -9.77
C SER A 18 58.86 0.53 -10.33
N HIS A 19 58.52 0.50 -11.62
CA HIS A 19 58.79 -0.57 -12.64
C HIS A 19 58.22 -1.99 -12.44
N SER A 20 57.79 -2.71 -13.39
CA SER A 20 57.82 -2.84 -14.84
C SER A 20 57.00 -4.06 -15.24
N SER A 21 56.39 -4.11 -16.29
CA SER A 21 56.68 -4.56 -17.63
C SER A 21 55.75 -5.63 -18.20
N LYS A 22 55.15 -5.23 -19.31
CA LYS A 22 54.96 -5.91 -20.60
C LYS A 22 54.00 -7.08 -20.83
N ARG A 23 53.10 -6.77 -21.76
CA ARG A 23 52.68 -7.55 -22.98
C ARG A 23 51.85 -8.82 -22.76
N SER A 24 50.72 -9.04 -23.44
CA SER A 24 50.51 -9.07 -24.88
C SER A 24 49.03 -9.30 -25.24
N HIS A 25 48.53 -8.53 -26.17
CA HIS A 25 47.71 -8.82 -27.34
C HIS A 25 46.37 -9.58 -27.25
N ARG A 26 45.35 -8.84 -27.63
CA ARG A 26 44.44 -8.94 -28.80
C ARG A 26 43.14 -9.73 -28.66
N ASN A 27 42.12 -8.96 -29.00
CA ASN A 27 40.85 -9.30 -29.64
C ASN A 27 39.75 -9.94 -28.78
N ALA A 28 38.78 -9.06 -28.38
CA ALA A 28 37.38 -9.24 -28.73
C ALA A 28 36.63 -7.98 -28.35
N ASP A 29 36.42 -7.11 -29.31
CA ASP A 29 35.44 -6.04 -29.28
C ASP A 29 34.03 -6.63 -29.28
N THR A 30 33.08 -5.88 -28.74
CA THR A 30 31.63 -6.09 -28.72
C THR A 30 31.05 -6.94 -27.59
N ALA A 31 31.17 -6.44 -26.33
CA ALA A 31 30.20 -6.80 -25.25
C ALA A 31 30.32 -5.89 -23.98
N HIS A 32 30.75 -4.65 -24.11
CA HIS A 32 31.02 -3.80 -22.91
C HIS A 32 30.31 -2.45 -22.93
N PHE A 33 29.00 -2.40 -23.20
CA PHE A 33 28.25 -1.14 -23.02
C PHE A 33 27.16 -1.19 -21.93
N ASP A 34 26.90 -2.34 -21.31
CA ASP A 34 25.75 -2.50 -20.41
C ASP A 34 26.08 -2.54 -18.89
N CYS A 35 27.34 -2.55 -18.50
CA CYS A 35 27.69 -2.73 -17.09
C CYS A 35 28.10 -1.46 -16.33
N ALA A 36 28.42 -0.37 -17.01
CA ALA A 36 28.85 0.89 -16.38
C ALA A 36 27.69 1.76 -15.89
N ALA A 37 26.51 1.65 -16.51
CA ALA A 37 25.32 2.39 -16.10
C ALA A 37 24.67 1.87 -14.81
N ARG A 38 24.99 0.65 -14.38
CA ARG A 38 24.38 0.00 -13.21
C ARG A 38 24.91 0.46 -11.85
N ARG A 39 26.06 1.13 -11.77
CA ARG A 39 26.66 1.60 -10.51
C ARG A 39 26.36 3.04 -10.14
N SER A 40 25.87 3.85 -11.08
CA SER A 40 25.78 5.30 -10.90
C SER A 40 24.50 5.81 -10.26
N VAL A 41 23.39 5.07 -10.30
CA VAL A 41 22.09 5.58 -9.83
C VAL A 41 21.87 5.35 -8.32
N GLY A 42 22.51 4.33 -7.74
CA GLY A 42 22.42 4.06 -6.30
C GLY A 42 23.27 5.01 -5.43
N ASP A 43 24.43 5.43 -5.94
CA ASP A 43 25.38 6.25 -5.19
C ASP A 43 25.10 7.77 -5.26
N ILE A 44 24.32 8.20 -6.25
CA ILE A 44 24.01 9.63 -6.44
C ILE A 44 22.85 10.10 -5.53
N LEU A 45 21.96 9.20 -5.13
CA LEU A 45 20.78 9.60 -4.36
C LEU A 45 20.86 9.34 -2.84
N PHE A 46 21.73 8.43 -2.37
CA PHE A 46 21.78 8.14 -0.93
C PHE A 46 23.17 7.63 -0.47
N GLY A 47 24.06 8.52 -0.16
CA GLY A 47 25.32 8.20 0.51
C GLY A 47 25.12 7.78 1.96
N GLY A 48 25.61 6.60 2.30
CA GLY A 48 26.06 6.25 3.65
C GLY A 48 25.07 5.56 4.58
N SER A 49 25.19 4.26 4.70
CA SER A 49 25.15 3.57 6.00
C SER A 49 25.87 2.22 5.90
N LEU A 50 26.97 2.18 6.55
CA LEU A 50 27.87 1.04 6.76
C LEU A 50 27.23 0.04 7.73
N PHE A 51 27.02 -1.20 7.30
CA PHE A 51 26.86 -2.33 8.21
C PHE A 51 27.86 -3.42 7.84
N MET A 52 28.82 -3.63 8.73
CA MET A 52 29.73 -4.77 8.72
C MET A 52 28.97 -6.06 9.06
N PHE A 53 29.16 -7.09 8.25
CA PHE A 53 28.89 -8.46 8.66
C PHE A 53 30.15 -9.30 8.41
N GLY A 54 30.61 -9.91 9.51
CA GLY A 54 31.73 -10.83 9.54
C GLY A 54 31.45 -12.11 8.76
N GLY A 55 32.52 -12.66 8.19
CA GLY A 55 32.48 -13.85 7.37
C GLY A 55 32.09 -15.11 8.13
N MET A 56 31.37 -15.99 7.41
CA MET A 56 31.19 -17.38 7.81
C MET A 56 31.44 -18.29 6.61
N THR A 57 32.27 -19.28 6.85
CA THR A 57 32.81 -20.26 5.93
C THR A 57 31.75 -21.17 5.32
N THR A 58 31.88 -21.41 4.03
CA THR A 58 31.02 -22.32 3.25
C THR A 58 31.39 -23.78 3.45
N HIS A 59 30.42 -24.59 3.88
CA HIS A 59 30.43 -26.06 3.72
C HIS A 59 29.55 -26.48 2.55
N PRO A 60 29.95 -27.49 1.76
CA PRO A 60 29.17 -27.95 0.60
C PRO A 60 27.96 -28.78 1.07
N ARG A 61 26.79 -28.54 0.46
CA ARG A 61 25.56 -29.26 0.72
C ARG A 61 25.34 -30.40 -0.29
N GLU A 62 24.92 -31.54 0.23
CA GLU A 62 24.37 -32.66 -0.55
C GLU A 62 22.95 -32.30 -1.07
N PRO A 63 22.52 -32.87 -2.23
CA PRO A 63 21.22 -32.56 -2.81
C PRO A 63 20.08 -33.22 -2.04
N SER A 64 19.16 -32.42 -1.53
CA SER A 64 17.95 -32.86 -0.85
C SER A 64 16.92 -33.45 -1.82
N ARG A 65 16.31 -34.56 -1.42
CA ARG A 65 15.23 -35.27 -2.09
C ARG A 65 14.04 -34.38 -2.44
N SER A 66 13.54 -34.55 -3.67
CA SER A 66 12.28 -33.98 -4.16
C SER A 66 11.10 -34.34 -3.26
N VAL A 67 10.41 -33.33 -2.73
CA VAL A 67 9.14 -33.46 -2.02
C VAL A 67 8.03 -33.54 -3.07
N GLU A 68 7.26 -34.60 -3.03
CA GLU A 68 6.06 -34.79 -3.84
C GLU A 68 5.08 -33.60 -3.68
N SER A 69 4.68 -33.04 -4.80
CA SER A 69 3.75 -31.92 -4.91
C SER A 69 2.35 -32.34 -4.46
N SER A 70 1.78 -31.56 -3.52
CA SER A 70 0.39 -31.74 -3.02
C SER A 70 -0.64 -31.52 -4.14
N PRO A 71 -1.73 -32.31 -4.19
CA PRO A 71 -2.74 -32.28 -5.27
C PRO A 71 -3.78 -31.14 -5.18
N LEU A 72 -3.44 -30.00 -4.62
CA LEU A 72 -4.38 -28.87 -4.42
C LEU A 72 -4.31 -27.76 -5.46
N LEU A 73 -3.35 -27.82 -6.35
CA LEU A 73 -3.33 -26.98 -7.54
C LEU A 73 -3.93 -27.81 -8.67
N GLY A 74 -5.26 -27.91 -8.71
CA GLY A 74 -5.96 -28.54 -9.83
C GLY A 74 -5.55 -27.87 -11.14
N ASP A 75 -5.20 -28.67 -12.15
CA ASP A 75 -4.87 -28.35 -13.56
C ASP A 75 -3.85 -27.23 -13.86
N GLU A 76 -3.72 -26.20 -13.01
CA GLU A 76 -2.73 -25.13 -13.24
C GLU A 76 -1.29 -25.57 -12.91
N SER A 77 -1.09 -26.46 -11.90
CA SER A 77 0.23 -26.94 -11.54
C SER A 77 0.75 -28.04 -12.50
N ALA A 78 -0.15 -28.82 -13.07
CA ALA A 78 0.20 -29.83 -14.06
C ALA A 78 0.73 -29.19 -15.36
N SER A 79 0.20 -28.03 -15.75
CA SER A 79 0.70 -27.25 -16.89
C SER A 79 2.07 -26.61 -16.63
N ALA A 80 2.36 -26.24 -15.38
CA ALA A 80 3.67 -25.68 -15.00
C ALA A 80 4.76 -26.74 -14.82
N ALA A 81 4.41 -27.93 -14.34
CA ALA A 81 5.37 -29.03 -14.13
C ALA A 81 5.85 -29.68 -15.43
N THR A 82 5.07 -29.65 -16.52
CA THR A 82 5.45 -30.17 -17.84
C THR A 82 6.38 -29.24 -18.63
N LEU A 83 6.61 -28.00 -18.17
CA LEU A 83 7.47 -27.02 -18.82
C LEU A 83 8.91 -26.95 -18.26
N GLY A 84 9.28 -27.88 -17.38
CA GLY A 84 10.62 -27.98 -16.78
C GLY A 84 11.70 -28.57 -17.71
N GLY A 85 11.95 -27.92 -18.80
CA GLY A 85 13.07 -28.30 -19.71
C GLY A 85 13.29 -27.23 -20.76
N HIS A 86 14.42 -26.57 -20.68
CA HIS A 86 14.97 -25.52 -21.52
C HIS A 86 14.71 -24.08 -21.08
N GLU A 87 15.79 -23.38 -20.85
CA GLU A 87 15.97 -21.95 -20.68
C GLU A 87 15.67 -21.25 -22.04
N GLN A 88 14.36 -21.21 -22.39
CA GLN A 88 13.86 -20.47 -23.54
C GLN A 88 13.28 -19.14 -23.09
N ASP A 89 13.39 -18.12 -23.94
CA ASP A 89 12.78 -16.78 -23.75
C ASP A 89 11.30 -16.86 -23.31
N PRO A 90 10.79 -15.85 -22.58
CA PRO A 90 9.43 -15.88 -22.09
C PRO A 90 8.47 -16.12 -23.26
N THR A 91 7.86 -17.31 -23.30
CA THR A 91 6.90 -17.61 -24.36
C THR A 91 5.71 -16.65 -24.17
N PRO A 92 5.17 -16.05 -25.25
CA PRO A 92 4.01 -15.16 -25.17
C PRO A 92 2.81 -15.77 -24.40
N GLN A 93 2.73 -17.09 -24.39
CA GLN A 93 1.70 -17.85 -23.68
C GLN A 93 1.81 -17.73 -22.15
N VAL A 94 3.03 -17.82 -21.60
CA VAL A 94 3.26 -17.68 -20.13
C VAL A 94 2.93 -16.26 -19.69
N PHE A 95 3.36 -15.25 -20.44
CA PHE A 95 3.02 -13.85 -20.16
C PHE A 95 1.51 -13.60 -20.22
N ALA A 96 0.83 -14.10 -21.25
CA ALA A 96 -0.62 -13.97 -21.38
C ALA A 96 -1.38 -14.66 -20.24
N HIS A 97 -0.89 -15.81 -19.76
CA HIS A 97 -1.41 -16.52 -18.60
C HIS A 97 -1.27 -15.66 -17.32
N GLU A 98 -0.09 -15.06 -17.07
CA GLU A 98 0.12 -14.18 -15.92
C GLU A 98 -0.80 -12.94 -15.98
N VAL A 99 -0.95 -12.31 -17.13
CA VAL A 99 -1.88 -11.19 -17.34
C VAL A 99 -3.31 -11.62 -17.03
N LYS A 100 -3.77 -12.76 -17.54
CA LYS A 100 -5.12 -13.28 -17.30
C LYS A 100 -5.34 -13.60 -15.80
N SER A 101 -4.37 -14.19 -15.14
CA SER A 101 -4.43 -14.53 -13.71
C SER A 101 -4.54 -13.26 -12.84
N ILE A 102 -3.68 -12.25 -13.09
CA ILE A 102 -3.71 -10.98 -12.35
C ILE A 102 -5.03 -10.25 -12.61
N LEU A 103 -5.50 -10.16 -13.86
CA LEU A 103 -6.78 -9.50 -14.20
C LEU A 103 -7.98 -10.22 -13.58
N GLY A 104 -8.00 -11.55 -13.58
CA GLY A 104 -9.06 -12.35 -12.93
C GLY A 104 -9.15 -12.05 -11.43
N THR A 105 -8.02 -12.11 -10.73
CA THR A 105 -7.93 -11.75 -9.31
C THR A 105 -8.33 -10.29 -9.08
N SER A 106 -7.83 -9.37 -9.89
CA SER A 106 -8.11 -7.94 -9.77
C SER A 106 -9.60 -7.62 -9.95
N SER A 107 -10.32 -8.34 -10.82
CA SER A 107 -11.74 -8.10 -11.06
C SER A 107 -12.60 -8.35 -9.82
N HIS A 108 -12.30 -9.41 -9.05
CA HIS A 108 -12.98 -9.69 -7.78
C HIS A 108 -12.67 -8.62 -6.72
N LEU A 109 -11.40 -8.18 -6.65
CA LEU A 109 -10.99 -7.13 -5.72
C LEU A 109 -11.58 -5.78 -6.08
N PHE A 110 -11.66 -5.45 -7.37
CA PHE A 110 -12.31 -4.24 -7.88
C PHE A 110 -13.80 -4.19 -7.48
N MET A 111 -14.56 -5.27 -7.73
CA MET A 111 -15.96 -5.34 -7.35
C MET A 111 -16.15 -5.17 -5.83
N SER A 112 -15.28 -5.80 -5.04
CA SER A 112 -15.28 -5.62 -3.59
C SER A 112 -14.97 -4.18 -3.18
N SER A 113 -14.08 -3.48 -3.89
CA SER A 113 -13.75 -2.07 -3.61
C SER A 113 -14.91 -1.13 -3.93
N VAL A 114 -15.65 -1.38 -5.01
CA VAL A 114 -16.86 -0.62 -5.36
C VAL A 114 -17.92 -0.77 -4.27
N LEU A 115 -18.18 -1.99 -3.80
CA LEU A 115 -19.14 -2.24 -2.72
C LEU A 115 -18.66 -1.61 -1.39
N GLN A 116 -17.35 -1.62 -1.12
CA GLN A 116 -16.76 -0.96 0.05
C GLN A 116 -16.94 0.56 0.01
N ALA A 117 -16.91 1.18 -1.18
CA ALA A 117 -17.18 2.60 -1.35
C ALA A 117 -18.63 2.95 -0.95
N VAL A 118 -19.60 2.07 -1.21
CA VAL A 118 -21.00 2.25 -0.76
C VAL A 118 -21.08 2.35 0.76
N ILE A 119 -20.32 1.52 1.50
CA ILE A 119 -20.25 1.58 2.96
C ILE A 119 -19.73 2.95 3.42
N SER A 120 -18.66 3.45 2.79
CA SER A 120 -18.08 4.75 3.15
C SER A 120 -19.05 5.91 2.86
N ILE A 121 -19.73 5.87 1.73
CA ILE A 121 -20.74 6.86 1.36
C ILE A 121 -21.91 6.82 2.33
N SER A 122 -22.38 5.64 2.72
CA SER A 122 -23.51 5.49 3.66
C SER A 122 -23.23 6.14 5.02
N GLN A 123 -21.98 6.08 5.49
CA GLN A 123 -21.57 6.74 6.75
C GLN A 123 -21.70 8.27 6.65
N VAL A 124 -21.28 8.85 5.52
CA VAL A 124 -21.39 10.29 5.28
C VAL A 124 -22.86 10.71 5.15
N VAL A 125 -23.65 9.96 4.39
CA VAL A 125 -25.08 10.22 4.22
C VAL A 125 -25.83 10.13 5.56
N SER A 126 -25.60 9.09 6.34
CA SER A 126 -26.22 8.92 7.66
C SER A 126 -25.84 10.05 8.61
N SER A 127 -24.57 10.50 8.59
CA SER A 127 -24.14 11.63 9.42
C SER A 127 -24.76 12.96 8.99
N GLY A 128 -24.94 13.17 7.68
CA GLY A 128 -25.60 14.36 7.13
C GLY A 128 -27.07 14.48 7.53
N HIS A 129 -27.79 13.36 7.66
CA HIS A 129 -29.19 13.33 8.13
C HIS A 129 -29.35 13.56 9.63
N LEU A 130 -28.30 13.38 10.42
CA LEU A 130 -28.31 13.70 11.85
C LEU A 130 -28.23 15.21 12.12
N GLY A 131 -27.45 15.94 11.31
CA GLY A 131 -27.31 17.38 11.45
C GLY A 131 -25.94 17.89 11.04
N ARG A 132 -25.82 19.23 10.96
CA ARG A 132 -24.54 19.87 10.54
C ARG A 132 -23.41 19.68 11.55
N SER A 133 -23.72 19.69 12.84
CA SER A 133 -22.76 19.50 13.93
C SER A 133 -22.22 18.07 13.96
N GLU A 134 -23.10 17.09 13.73
CA GLU A 134 -22.78 15.67 13.70
C GLU A 134 -21.93 15.32 12.46
N LEU A 135 -22.29 15.85 11.30
CA LEU A 135 -21.51 15.70 10.07
C LEU A 135 -20.09 16.28 10.24
N ALA A 136 -19.97 17.49 10.79
CA ALA A 136 -18.69 18.12 11.06
C ALA A 136 -17.86 17.32 12.08
N ALA A 137 -18.50 16.82 13.14
CA ALA A 137 -17.84 16.00 14.16
C ALA A 137 -17.30 14.68 13.59
N ILE A 138 -18.10 13.99 12.75
CA ILE A 138 -17.66 12.74 12.10
C ILE A 138 -16.56 13.01 11.08
N GLY A 139 -16.61 14.11 10.34
CA GLY A 139 -15.52 14.55 9.45
C GLY A 139 -14.21 14.77 10.20
N LEU A 140 -14.26 15.50 11.34
CA LEU A 140 -13.09 15.71 12.20
C LEU A 140 -12.54 14.40 12.77
N ALA A 141 -13.43 13.51 13.24
CA ALA A 141 -13.03 12.19 13.72
C ALA A 141 -12.38 11.35 12.61
N HIS A 142 -12.93 11.38 11.40
CA HIS A 142 -12.38 10.65 10.25
C HIS A 142 -10.96 11.11 9.90
N MET A 143 -10.68 12.42 9.96
CA MET A 143 -9.32 12.96 9.79
C MET A 143 -8.33 12.33 10.80
N VAL A 144 -8.74 12.24 12.08
CA VAL A 144 -7.92 11.60 13.12
C VAL A 144 -7.69 10.12 12.82
N ILE A 145 -8.73 9.40 12.36
CA ILE A 145 -8.64 7.98 11.98
C ILE A 145 -7.65 7.78 10.82
N VAL A 146 -7.73 8.63 9.80
CA VAL A 146 -6.84 8.57 8.62
C VAL A 146 -5.39 8.81 9.00
N LEU A 147 -5.12 9.73 9.91
CA LEU A 147 -3.76 10.10 10.31
C LEU A 147 -3.14 9.14 11.34
N THR A 148 -3.94 8.49 12.18
CA THR A 148 -3.42 7.71 13.31
C THR A 148 -3.79 6.22 13.25
N GLY A 149 -4.99 5.88 12.84
CA GLY A 149 -5.50 4.51 12.82
C GLY A 149 -5.08 3.75 11.55
N TYR A 150 -5.37 4.29 10.37
CA TYR A 150 -5.09 3.61 9.11
C TYR A 150 -3.61 3.33 8.86
N PRO A 151 -2.65 4.23 9.18
CA PRO A 151 -1.23 3.89 9.03
C PRO A 151 -0.81 2.68 9.87
N VAL A 152 -1.36 2.55 11.08
CA VAL A 152 -1.11 1.38 11.94
C VAL A 152 -1.67 0.11 11.30
N THR A 153 -2.93 0.13 10.87
CA THR A 153 -3.57 -1.02 10.22
C THR A 153 -2.83 -1.44 8.95
N PHE A 154 -2.55 -0.49 8.05
CA PHE A 154 -1.90 -0.79 6.77
C PHE A 154 -0.43 -1.18 6.92
N SER A 155 0.27 -0.75 7.96
CA SER A 155 1.64 -1.19 8.22
C SER A 155 1.72 -2.67 8.62
N VAL A 156 0.83 -3.11 9.51
CA VAL A 156 0.74 -4.52 9.90
C VAL A 156 0.27 -5.38 8.73
N LEU A 157 -0.72 -4.89 7.97
CA LEU A 157 -1.21 -5.56 6.76
C LEU A 157 -0.08 -5.72 5.73
N SER A 158 0.71 -4.68 5.46
CA SER A 158 1.82 -4.74 4.49
C SER A 158 2.92 -5.74 4.89
N CYS A 159 3.20 -5.90 6.18
CA CYS A 159 4.07 -6.97 6.66
C CYS A 159 3.45 -8.35 6.35
N LEU A 160 2.16 -8.53 6.64
CA LEU A 160 1.47 -9.79 6.39
C LEU A 160 1.36 -10.10 4.89
N GLU A 161 1.11 -9.10 4.04
CA GLU A 161 1.07 -9.23 2.58
C GLU A 161 2.36 -9.83 2.02
N THR A 162 3.50 -9.33 2.47
CA THR A 162 4.81 -9.82 2.06
C THR A 162 5.06 -11.25 2.56
N PHE A 163 4.89 -11.49 3.86
CA PHE A 163 5.22 -12.79 4.44
C PHE A 163 4.25 -13.87 4.04
N ALA A 164 2.94 -13.58 3.96
CA ALA A 164 1.94 -14.58 3.61
C ALA A 164 2.05 -15.02 2.15
N SER A 165 2.28 -14.09 1.21
CA SER A 165 2.42 -14.42 -0.21
C SER A 165 3.66 -15.27 -0.48
N GLN A 166 4.79 -14.95 0.14
CA GLN A 166 6.03 -15.72 -0.01
C GLN A 166 5.96 -17.08 0.72
N ALA A 167 5.34 -17.13 1.90
CA ALA A 167 5.26 -18.37 2.69
C ALA A 167 4.31 -19.40 2.07
N TYR A 168 3.23 -18.98 1.44
CA TYR A 168 2.21 -19.90 0.92
C TYR A 168 2.77 -20.91 -0.10
N THR A 169 3.66 -20.48 -0.96
CA THR A 169 4.26 -21.31 -2.01
C THR A 169 5.66 -21.80 -1.66
N SER A 170 6.17 -21.47 -0.48
CA SER A 170 7.44 -21.97 0.04
C SER A 170 7.32 -23.43 0.50
N ALA A 171 8.43 -24.02 0.94
CA ALA A 171 8.46 -25.35 1.55
C ALA A 171 7.58 -25.47 2.83
N GLN A 172 7.09 -24.35 3.37
CA GLN A 172 6.34 -24.32 4.63
C GLN A 172 5.06 -23.44 4.54
N PRO A 173 4.02 -23.86 3.80
CA PRO A 173 2.77 -23.11 3.65
C PRO A 173 2.05 -22.83 4.99
N ARG A 174 2.29 -23.66 6.00
CA ARG A 174 1.73 -23.49 7.35
C ARG A 174 2.15 -22.19 8.04
N LEU A 175 3.28 -21.59 7.64
CA LEU A 175 3.72 -20.29 8.16
C LEU A 175 2.73 -19.15 7.87
N VAL A 176 1.89 -19.25 6.84
CA VAL A 176 0.85 -18.25 6.53
C VAL A 176 -0.07 -18.04 7.73
N GLY A 177 -0.57 -19.13 8.32
CA GLY A 177 -1.42 -19.05 9.51
C GLY A 177 -0.67 -18.53 10.74
N ALA A 178 0.60 -18.93 10.92
CA ALA A 178 1.41 -18.43 12.01
C ALA A 178 1.68 -16.91 11.89
N TYR A 179 1.97 -16.43 10.68
CA TYR A 179 2.10 -14.99 10.39
C TYR A 179 0.78 -14.23 10.57
N PHE A 180 -0.34 -14.83 10.17
CA PHE A 180 -1.66 -14.26 10.42
C PHE A 180 -1.92 -14.04 11.92
N VAL A 181 -1.65 -15.04 12.77
CA VAL A 181 -1.80 -14.90 14.23
C VAL A 181 -0.91 -13.78 14.78
N ARG A 182 0.34 -13.68 14.31
CA ARG A 182 1.24 -12.57 14.72
C ARG A 182 0.74 -11.21 14.27
N ALA A 183 0.22 -11.11 13.04
CA ALA A 183 -0.37 -9.88 12.55
C ALA A 183 -1.57 -9.45 13.42
N ILE A 184 -2.47 -10.37 13.78
CA ILE A 184 -3.58 -10.10 14.68
C ILE A 184 -3.10 -9.63 16.06
N GLN A 185 -2.13 -10.31 16.66
CA GLN A 185 -1.56 -9.91 17.96
C GLN A 185 -0.95 -8.49 17.89
N LEU A 186 -0.17 -8.21 16.85
CA LEU A 186 0.44 -6.91 16.64
C LEU A 186 -0.62 -5.82 16.42
N GLN A 187 -1.68 -6.14 15.65
CA GLN A 187 -2.79 -5.24 15.41
C GLN A 187 -3.52 -4.88 16.72
N TRP A 188 -3.69 -5.84 17.63
CA TRP A 188 -4.29 -5.57 18.93
C TRP A 188 -3.39 -4.72 19.82
N ILE A 189 -2.09 -5.02 19.89
CA ILE A 189 -1.12 -4.24 20.68
C ILE A 189 -1.09 -2.77 20.21
N LEU A 190 -0.90 -2.54 18.91
CA LEU A 190 -0.85 -1.20 18.35
C LEU A 190 -2.22 -0.52 18.34
N GLY A 191 -3.29 -1.29 18.08
CA GLY A 191 -4.65 -0.79 18.11
C GLY A 191 -5.07 -0.29 19.48
N LEU A 192 -4.65 -0.92 20.58
CA LEU A 192 -4.89 -0.42 21.93
C LEU A 192 -4.19 0.93 22.18
N VAL A 193 -2.98 1.13 21.65
CA VAL A 193 -2.29 2.42 21.71
C VAL A 193 -3.10 3.49 20.94
N VAL A 194 -3.58 3.17 19.75
CA VAL A 194 -4.47 4.07 18.97
C VAL A 194 -5.77 4.36 19.73
N GLY A 195 -6.41 3.34 20.31
CA GLY A 195 -7.63 3.50 21.09
C GLY A 195 -7.48 4.40 22.31
N THR A 196 -6.36 4.29 23.04
CA THR A 196 -6.04 5.19 24.16
C THR A 196 -5.80 6.62 23.68
N LEU A 197 -5.12 6.79 22.54
CA LEU A 197 -4.94 8.10 21.91
C LEU A 197 -6.29 8.72 21.54
N TRP A 198 -7.20 7.96 20.93
CA TRP A 198 -8.54 8.45 20.56
C TRP A 198 -9.40 8.76 21.78
N ALA A 199 -9.34 7.95 22.83
CA ALA A 199 -10.08 8.18 24.06
C ALA A 199 -9.66 9.48 24.76
N SER A 200 -8.38 9.86 24.66
CA SER A 200 -7.78 11.05 25.27
C SER A 200 -7.62 12.24 24.29
N SER A 201 -8.13 12.14 23.06
CA SER A 201 -7.90 13.15 22.00
C SER A 201 -8.62 14.49 22.23
N GLY A 202 -9.55 14.60 23.20
CA GLY A 202 -10.37 15.78 23.42
C GLY A 202 -9.57 17.09 23.60
N PRO A 203 -8.61 17.18 24.53
CA PRO A 203 -7.81 18.39 24.73
C PRO A 203 -6.98 18.77 23.49
N LEU A 204 -6.44 17.76 22.78
CA LEU A 204 -5.66 17.97 21.57
C LEU A 204 -6.53 18.53 20.43
N LEU A 205 -7.70 17.95 20.21
CA LEU A 205 -8.65 18.43 19.20
C LEU A 205 -9.15 19.84 19.51
N ALA A 206 -9.49 20.14 20.76
CA ALA A 206 -9.88 21.48 21.18
C ALA A 206 -8.77 22.52 20.97
N TYR A 207 -7.50 22.11 21.11
CA TYR A 207 -6.37 22.99 20.86
C TYR A 207 -6.12 23.24 19.36
N ILE A 208 -6.27 22.19 18.52
CA ILE A 208 -6.02 22.29 17.07
C ILE A 208 -7.13 23.06 16.37
N VAL A 209 -8.39 22.81 16.74
CA VAL A 209 -9.58 23.37 16.07
C VAL A 209 -10.22 24.44 16.94
N ARG A 210 -9.50 25.56 17.15
CA ARG A 210 -9.90 26.65 18.06
C ARG A 210 -11.22 27.32 17.70
N ASP A 211 -11.59 27.36 16.42
CA ASP A 211 -12.78 28.03 15.91
C ASP A 211 -14.01 27.11 15.87
N THR A 212 -13.87 25.84 16.26
CA THR A 212 -14.98 24.88 16.26
C THR A 212 -15.67 24.84 17.64
N SER A 213 -16.98 24.69 17.65
CA SER A 213 -17.75 24.62 18.91
C SER A 213 -17.27 23.44 19.78
N THR A 214 -17.19 23.64 21.07
CA THR A 214 -16.84 22.61 22.06
C THR A 214 -17.78 21.39 21.98
N ALA A 215 -19.04 21.60 21.58
CA ALA A 215 -20.01 20.53 21.36
C ALA A 215 -19.60 19.60 20.18
N THR A 216 -19.16 20.18 19.07
CA THR A 216 -18.69 19.40 17.90
C THR A 216 -17.45 18.58 18.23
N VAL A 217 -16.50 19.14 18.98
CA VAL A 217 -15.32 18.40 19.46
C VAL A 217 -15.72 17.23 20.38
N ALA A 218 -16.67 17.46 21.30
CA ALA A 218 -17.17 16.41 22.19
C ALA A 218 -17.86 15.28 21.43
N LEU A 219 -18.63 15.61 20.38
CA LEU A 219 -19.23 14.61 19.47
C LEU A 219 -18.18 13.83 18.69
N ALA A 220 -17.11 14.48 18.20
CA ALA A 220 -16.02 13.83 17.50
C ALA A 220 -15.28 12.82 18.40
N VAL A 221 -14.98 13.21 19.65
CA VAL A 221 -14.36 12.30 20.63
C VAL A 221 -15.30 11.14 20.98
N THR A 222 -16.59 11.40 21.08
CA THR A 222 -17.60 10.36 21.30
C THR A 222 -17.61 9.37 20.14
N TYR A 223 -17.59 9.86 18.90
CA TYR A 223 -17.49 9.00 17.72
C TYR A 223 -16.21 8.15 17.73
N LEU A 224 -15.04 8.73 17.99
CA LEU A 224 -13.75 8.03 18.05
C LEU A 224 -13.75 6.90 19.09
N ARG A 225 -14.30 7.16 20.27
CA ARG A 225 -14.41 6.14 21.34
C ARG A 225 -15.26 4.95 20.91
N TRP A 226 -16.39 5.19 20.27
CA TRP A 226 -17.28 4.12 19.80
C TRP A 226 -16.79 3.47 18.51
N TYR A 227 -16.04 4.18 17.68
CA TYR A 227 -15.45 3.66 16.45
C TYR A 227 -14.26 2.74 16.71
N PHE A 228 -13.69 2.73 17.91
CA PHE A 228 -12.57 1.84 18.25
C PHE A 228 -12.89 0.36 18.01
N VAL A 229 -14.03 -0.13 18.41
CA VAL A 229 -14.45 -1.52 18.20
C VAL A 229 -14.62 -1.83 16.70
N PRO A 230 -15.38 -1.07 15.91
CA PRO A 230 -15.40 -1.16 14.46
C PRO A 230 -14.01 -1.16 13.80
N TYR A 231 -13.13 -0.28 14.24
CA TYR A 231 -11.74 -0.20 13.74
C TYR A 231 -10.96 -1.49 13.98
N MET A 232 -11.05 -2.07 15.17
CA MET A 232 -10.40 -3.35 15.47
C MET A 232 -10.96 -4.49 14.62
N VAL A 233 -12.27 -4.55 14.45
CA VAL A 233 -12.92 -5.54 13.58
C VAL A 233 -12.48 -5.37 12.12
N PHE A 234 -12.43 -4.14 11.62
CA PHE A 234 -11.96 -3.82 10.26
C PHE A 234 -10.50 -4.25 10.05
N SER A 235 -9.63 -3.96 11.01
CA SER A 235 -8.21 -4.32 10.94
C SER A 235 -8.00 -5.84 10.90
N ASN A 236 -8.75 -6.58 11.74
CA ASN A 236 -8.72 -8.04 11.75
C ASN A 236 -9.30 -8.62 10.45
N LEU A 237 -10.35 -8.01 9.90
CA LEU A 237 -10.92 -8.39 8.61
C LEU A 237 -9.91 -8.27 7.47
N LEU A 238 -9.12 -7.20 7.42
CA LEU A 238 -8.09 -7.03 6.39
C LEU A 238 -7.02 -8.11 6.49
N CYS A 239 -6.56 -8.43 7.70
CA CYS A 239 -5.61 -9.53 7.91
C CYS A 239 -6.19 -10.88 7.49
N ALA A 240 -7.46 -11.15 7.80
CA ALA A 240 -8.13 -12.40 7.41
C ALA A 240 -8.33 -12.50 5.89
N LYS A 241 -8.67 -11.39 5.22
CA LYS A 241 -8.73 -11.32 3.76
C LYS A 241 -7.37 -11.64 3.14
N GLN A 242 -6.29 -11.06 3.67
CA GLN A 242 -4.94 -11.26 3.15
C GLN A 242 -4.48 -12.72 3.23
N MET A 243 -4.88 -13.45 4.28
CA MET A 243 -4.60 -14.87 4.38
C MET A 243 -5.18 -15.66 3.20
N LEU A 244 -6.38 -15.32 2.73
CA LEU A 244 -7.01 -15.94 1.55
C LEU A 244 -6.44 -15.39 0.23
N TYR A 245 -6.11 -14.11 0.16
CA TYR A 245 -5.49 -13.50 -1.03
C TYR A 245 -4.13 -14.13 -1.36
N ALA A 246 -3.31 -14.41 -0.35
CA ALA A 246 -2.06 -15.12 -0.52
C ALA A 246 -2.22 -16.52 -1.13
N GLN A 247 -3.36 -17.16 -0.87
CA GLN A 247 -3.74 -18.47 -1.41
C GLN A 247 -4.42 -18.40 -2.79
N GLY A 248 -4.59 -17.20 -3.36
CA GLY A 248 -5.30 -16.97 -4.62
C GLY A 248 -6.82 -17.06 -4.53
N VAL A 249 -7.39 -17.24 -3.32
CA VAL A 249 -8.84 -17.36 -3.10
C VAL A 249 -9.46 -15.96 -3.04
N THR A 250 -9.90 -15.44 -4.18
CA THR A 250 -10.46 -14.08 -4.27
C THR A 250 -11.93 -14.05 -4.71
N TYR A 251 -12.43 -15.10 -5.36
CA TYR A 251 -13.78 -15.16 -5.90
C TYR A 251 -14.92 -14.93 -4.88
N PRO A 252 -14.80 -15.26 -3.56
CA PRO A 252 -15.90 -15.05 -2.62
C PRO A 252 -16.07 -13.61 -2.15
N PHE A 253 -15.02 -12.76 -2.32
CA PHE A 253 -14.99 -11.44 -1.69
C PHE A 253 -16.06 -10.45 -2.20
N PRO A 254 -16.46 -10.41 -3.46
CA PRO A 254 -17.62 -9.60 -3.86
C PRO A 254 -18.88 -9.93 -3.06
N TYR A 255 -19.16 -11.21 -2.85
CA TYR A 255 -20.34 -11.67 -2.07
C TYR A 255 -20.21 -11.36 -0.59
N VAL A 256 -19.02 -11.57 -0.01
CA VAL A 256 -18.72 -11.21 1.39
C VAL A 256 -18.89 -9.70 1.60
N THR A 257 -18.40 -8.89 0.66
CA THR A 257 -18.52 -7.43 0.76
C THR A 257 -19.95 -6.97 0.55
N LEU A 258 -20.70 -7.61 -0.35
CA LEU A 258 -22.12 -7.35 -0.54
C LEU A 258 -22.92 -7.63 0.75
N LEU A 259 -22.70 -8.79 1.38
CA LEU A 259 -23.29 -9.13 2.69
C LEU A 259 -22.99 -8.03 3.71
N GLY A 260 -21.72 -7.66 3.85
CA GLY A 260 -21.33 -6.60 4.77
C GLY A 260 -21.95 -5.24 4.45
N THR A 261 -22.10 -4.89 3.17
CA THR A 261 -22.77 -3.67 2.75
C THR A 261 -24.24 -3.66 3.17
N VAL A 262 -24.97 -4.73 2.91
CA VAL A 262 -26.38 -4.86 3.30
C VAL A 262 -26.53 -4.78 4.82
N VAL A 263 -25.69 -5.50 5.57
CA VAL A 263 -25.70 -5.47 7.05
C VAL A 263 -25.35 -4.06 7.57
N THR A 264 -24.37 -3.38 6.96
CA THR A 264 -24.02 -1.99 7.31
C THR A 264 -25.21 -1.06 7.15
N LEU A 265 -25.86 -1.07 5.98
CA LEU A 265 -26.99 -0.18 5.69
C LEU A 265 -28.15 -0.43 6.66
N ALA A 266 -28.50 -1.70 6.90
CA ALA A 266 -29.56 -2.07 7.83
C ALA A 266 -29.21 -1.68 9.27
N ALA A 267 -28.00 -2.00 9.73
CA ALA A 267 -27.56 -1.68 11.09
C ALA A 267 -27.41 -0.17 11.32
N GLN A 268 -26.88 0.58 10.34
CA GLN A 268 -26.81 2.04 10.43
C GLN A 268 -28.21 2.66 10.55
N TYR A 269 -29.15 2.23 9.71
CA TYR A 269 -30.51 2.73 9.79
C TYR A 269 -31.15 2.41 11.15
N MET A 270 -31.06 1.16 11.60
CA MET A 270 -31.64 0.71 12.88
C MET A 270 -31.00 1.40 14.07
N LEU A 271 -29.68 1.46 14.16
CA LEU A 271 -28.99 2.00 15.33
C LEU A 271 -29.02 3.53 15.37
N THR A 272 -29.06 4.21 14.20
CA THR A 272 -28.99 5.66 14.13
C THR A 272 -30.37 6.33 14.24
N PHE A 273 -31.35 5.82 13.49
CA PHE A 273 -32.63 6.52 13.29
C PHE A 273 -33.84 5.82 13.90
N SER A 274 -33.78 4.49 14.15
CA SER A 274 -34.94 3.78 14.68
C SER A 274 -35.33 4.28 16.08
N PRO A 275 -36.63 4.43 16.37
CA PRO A 275 -37.13 4.83 17.69
C PRO A 275 -36.67 3.93 18.85
N TRP A 276 -36.29 2.69 18.53
CA TRP A 276 -35.86 1.68 19.52
C TRP A 276 -34.45 1.96 20.08
N PHE A 277 -33.55 2.57 19.29
CA PHE A 277 -32.15 2.74 19.69
C PHE A 277 -31.72 4.20 19.73
N GLN A 278 -31.98 5.01 18.69
CA GLN A 278 -31.67 6.44 18.56
C GLN A 278 -30.28 6.84 19.05
N LEU A 279 -29.26 6.02 18.70
CA LEU A 279 -27.90 6.24 19.19
C LEU A 279 -27.17 7.40 18.50
N GLY A 280 -27.76 8.02 17.47
CA GLY A 280 -27.17 9.16 16.74
C GLY A 280 -25.76 8.82 16.20
N VAL A 281 -24.79 9.66 16.55
CA VAL A 281 -23.37 9.51 16.12
C VAL A 281 -22.77 8.15 16.50
N ARG A 282 -23.16 7.58 17.65
CA ARG A 282 -22.72 6.24 18.08
C ARG A 282 -23.29 5.15 17.17
N GLY A 283 -24.53 5.32 16.69
CA GLY A 283 -25.21 4.41 15.78
C GLY A 283 -24.50 4.34 14.42
N VAL A 284 -24.02 5.46 13.89
CA VAL A 284 -23.24 5.51 12.65
C VAL A 284 -21.94 4.70 12.79
N ALA A 285 -21.22 4.86 13.90
CA ALA A 285 -19.99 4.12 14.17
C ALA A 285 -20.25 2.61 14.26
N LEU A 286 -21.20 2.19 15.10
CA LEU A 286 -21.50 0.77 15.35
C LEU A 286 -22.14 0.09 14.15
N GLY A 287 -22.96 0.81 13.37
CA GLY A 287 -23.57 0.28 12.15
C GLY A 287 -22.54 -0.15 11.11
N GLY A 288 -21.51 0.68 10.90
CA GLY A 288 -20.35 0.29 10.07
C GLY A 288 -19.62 -0.93 10.63
N GLY A 289 -19.44 -0.98 11.96
CA GLY A 289 -18.82 -2.10 12.66
C GLY A 289 -19.58 -3.42 12.51
N ALA A 290 -20.91 -3.38 12.52
CA ALA A 290 -21.74 -4.56 12.30
C ALA A 290 -21.50 -5.19 10.92
N GLY A 291 -21.37 -4.38 9.87
CA GLY A 291 -21.04 -4.86 8.53
C GLY A 291 -19.64 -5.47 8.46
N TYR A 292 -18.64 -4.84 9.08
CA TYR A 292 -17.29 -5.41 9.15
C TYR A 292 -17.26 -6.72 9.95
N ALA A 293 -18.05 -6.84 11.02
CA ALA A 293 -18.17 -8.07 11.79
C ALA A 293 -18.83 -9.21 10.97
N ALA A 294 -19.87 -8.89 10.19
CA ALA A 294 -20.50 -9.86 9.30
C ALA A 294 -19.51 -10.34 8.21
N MET A 295 -18.74 -9.42 7.62
CA MET A 295 -17.68 -9.79 6.66
C MET A 295 -16.62 -10.67 7.31
N LEU A 296 -16.13 -10.32 8.52
CA LEU A 296 -15.12 -11.10 9.23
C LEU A 296 -15.63 -12.50 9.54
N ALA A 297 -16.87 -12.61 10.01
CA ALA A 297 -17.50 -13.93 10.28
C ALA A 297 -17.60 -14.77 9.00
N ALA A 298 -18.00 -14.16 7.86
CA ALA A 298 -18.07 -14.85 6.58
C ALA A 298 -16.68 -15.29 6.09
N VAL A 299 -15.65 -14.44 6.21
CA VAL A 299 -14.27 -14.79 5.85
C VAL A 299 -13.75 -15.93 6.72
N MET A 300 -13.97 -15.88 8.04
CA MET A 300 -13.55 -16.96 8.95
C MET A 300 -14.30 -18.27 8.69
N TRP A 301 -15.56 -18.18 8.29
CA TRP A 301 -16.32 -19.37 7.85
C TRP A 301 -15.73 -19.97 6.57
N ILE A 302 -15.36 -19.13 5.58
CA ILE A 302 -14.69 -19.59 4.35
C ILE A 302 -13.36 -20.26 4.70
N VAL A 303 -12.55 -19.66 5.57
CA VAL A 303 -11.27 -20.25 6.05
C VAL A 303 -11.50 -21.63 6.69
N HIS A 304 -12.62 -21.82 7.37
CA HIS A 304 -12.93 -23.08 8.08
C HIS A 304 -13.49 -24.16 7.15
N THR A 305 -14.23 -23.78 6.11
CA THR A 305 -14.93 -24.72 5.20
C THR A 305 -14.14 -25.04 3.95
N HIS A 306 -13.29 -24.11 3.50
CA HIS A 306 -12.39 -24.30 2.37
C HIS A 306 -11.10 -25.02 2.82
N ASP A 307 -10.42 -25.68 1.89
CA ASP A 307 -9.08 -26.28 2.12
C ASP A 307 -8.04 -25.31 2.70
N GLY A 308 -8.37 -24.05 2.85
CA GLY A 308 -7.64 -23.04 3.62
C GLY A 308 -7.36 -23.44 5.08
N ALA A 309 -8.15 -24.38 5.63
CA ALA A 309 -7.86 -25.02 6.91
C ALA A 309 -6.52 -25.79 6.93
N ARG A 310 -5.97 -26.17 5.78
CA ARG A 310 -4.63 -26.80 5.68
C ARG A 310 -3.49 -25.86 6.05
N VAL A 311 -3.70 -24.56 5.90
CA VAL A 311 -2.76 -23.50 6.30
C VAL A 311 -2.94 -23.15 7.79
N TRP A 312 -4.10 -23.56 8.38
CA TRP A 312 -4.45 -23.31 9.77
C TRP A 312 -4.25 -24.58 10.60
N ASP A 313 -3.11 -24.70 11.25
CA ASP A 313 -2.86 -25.78 12.22
C ASP A 313 -2.94 -25.22 13.65
N ARG A 314 -3.76 -25.84 14.51
CA ARG A 314 -3.89 -25.47 15.93
C ARG A 314 -2.59 -25.66 16.73
N HIS A 315 -1.69 -26.49 16.24
CA HIS A 315 -0.39 -26.81 16.86
C HIS A 315 0.78 -26.05 16.26
N MET A 316 0.52 -25.00 15.48
CA MET A 316 1.59 -24.17 14.95
C MET A 316 2.38 -23.54 16.09
N GLY A 317 3.67 -23.85 16.12
CA GLY A 317 4.65 -23.09 16.87
C GLY A 317 4.51 -21.60 16.52
N ALA A 318 4.67 -20.74 17.50
CA ALA A 318 4.50 -19.31 17.27
C ALA A 318 5.57 -18.81 16.29
N ALA A 319 5.18 -18.26 15.14
CA ALA A 319 6.12 -17.59 14.24
C ALA A 319 6.95 -16.55 15.03
N PRO A 320 8.24 -16.39 14.74
CA PRO A 320 9.07 -15.44 15.43
C PRO A 320 8.57 -14.00 15.21
N TRP A 321 8.72 -13.15 16.21
CA TRP A 321 8.38 -11.73 16.14
C TRP A 321 9.36 -10.92 15.29
N GLN A 322 10.61 -11.39 15.22
CA GLN A 322 11.73 -10.65 14.65
C GLN A 322 11.51 -10.17 13.20
N PRO A 323 10.99 -10.98 12.26
CA PRO A 323 10.71 -10.51 10.91
C PRO A 323 9.71 -9.35 10.88
N PHE A 324 8.62 -9.47 11.65
CA PHE A 324 7.62 -8.39 11.74
C PHE A 324 8.21 -7.11 12.32
N LEU A 325 8.91 -7.19 13.44
CA LEU A 325 9.49 -6.02 14.11
C LEU A 325 10.57 -5.33 13.26
N ARG A 326 11.28 -6.07 12.41
CA ARG A 326 12.26 -5.49 11.46
C ARG A 326 11.58 -4.75 10.31
N LEU A 327 10.49 -5.28 9.78
CA LEU A 327 9.80 -4.73 8.60
C LEU A 327 8.81 -3.61 8.97
N LEU A 328 8.17 -3.72 10.13
CA LEU A 328 7.09 -2.84 10.59
C LEU A 328 7.42 -1.33 10.54
N PRO A 329 8.61 -0.86 10.98
CA PRO A 329 8.92 0.57 10.91
C PRO A 329 8.90 1.12 9.48
N SER A 330 9.41 0.34 8.53
CA SER A 330 9.41 0.72 7.10
C SER A 330 8.01 0.73 6.52
N CYS A 331 7.17 -0.25 6.86
CA CYS A 331 5.77 -0.29 6.48
C CYS A 331 4.99 0.87 7.10
N MET A 332 5.28 1.22 8.38
CA MET A 332 4.64 2.35 9.06
C MET A 332 4.96 3.68 8.36
N VAL A 333 6.23 3.93 8.06
CA VAL A 333 6.63 5.13 7.32
C VAL A 333 5.95 5.17 5.95
N LEU A 334 5.97 4.07 5.21
CA LEU A 334 5.31 4.00 3.89
C LEU A 334 3.80 4.26 3.98
N ALA A 335 3.12 3.70 4.96
CA ALA A 335 1.70 3.92 5.19
C ALA A 335 1.40 5.38 5.57
N MET A 336 2.19 5.96 6.48
CA MET A 336 2.06 7.38 6.87
C MET A 336 2.27 8.33 5.69
N LEU A 337 3.29 8.08 4.86
CA LEU A 337 3.54 8.87 3.66
C LEU A 337 2.40 8.73 2.65
N SER A 338 1.80 7.56 2.54
CA SER A 338 0.72 7.31 1.58
C SER A 338 -0.59 7.98 2.00
N THR A 339 -0.94 7.95 3.28
CA THR A 339 -2.16 8.59 3.81
C THR A 339 -1.99 10.09 4.05
N GLY A 340 -0.81 10.53 4.46
CA GLY A 340 -0.53 11.92 4.81
C GLY A 340 -0.49 12.87 3.61
N THR A 341 -0.23 12.40 2.41
CA THR A 341 -0.13 13.26 1.22
C THR A 341 -1.43 14.03 0.97
N SER A 342 -2.59 13.38 1.03
CA SER A 342 -3.89 14.02 0.81
C SER A 342 -4.21 15.08 1.87
N GLU A 343 -3.81 14.82 3.11
CA GLU A 343 -4.03 15.75 4.22
C GLU A 343 -3.15 17.01 4.09
N LEU A 344 -1.89 16.86 3.69
CA LEU A 344 -1.01 17.99 3.42
C LEU A 344 -1.51 18.87 2.27
N VAL A 345 -1.99 18.26 1.19
CA VAL A 345 -2.61 18.98 0.06
C VAL A 345 -3.81 19.78 0.54
N THR A 346 -4.65 19.20 1.42
CA THR A 346 -5.80 19.88 2.01
C THR A 346 -5.38 21.05 2.91
N VAL A 347 -4.31 20.87 3.71
CA VAL A 347 -3.76 21.98 4.54
C VAL A 347 -3.29 23.16 3.67
N VAL A 348 -2.61 22.91 2.56
CA VAL A 348 -2.22 23.99 1.64
C VAL A 348 -3.47 24.63 1.01
N ALA A 349 -4.47 23.86 0.64
CA ALA A 349 -5.71 24.37 0.05
C ALA A 349 -6.50 25.31 1.00
N THR A 350 -6.37 25.18 2.33
CA THR A 350 -7.00 26.12 3.27
C THR A 350 -6.51 27.56 3.09
N GLN A 351 -5.29 27.76 2.60
CA GLN A 351 -4.72 29.10 2.35
C GLN A 351 -5.25 29.74 1.05
N LEU A 352 -5.90 28.96 0.18
CA LEU A 352 -6.42 29.42 -1.11
C LEU A 352 -7.88 29.92 -1.05
N GLY A 353 -8.53 29.86 0.11
CA GLY A 353 -9.89 30.34 0.33
C GLY A 353 -10.97 29.23 0.35
N ALA A 354 -12.22 29.64 0.65
CA ALA A 354 -13.30 28.69 0.91
C ALA A 354 -13.74 27.87 -0.30
N VAL A 355 -13.80 28.48 -1.50
CA VAL A 355 -14.16 27.78 -2.75
C VAL A 355 -13.11 26.74 -3.08
N ALA A 356 -11.83 27.11 -3.01
CA ALA A 356 -10.72 26.19 -3.26
C ALA A 356 -10.72 25.01 -2.28
N LEU A 357 -11.01 25.25 -1.00
CA LEU A 357 -11.12 24.19 0.01
C LEU A 357 -12.30 23.25 -0.27
N SER A 358 -13.45 23.77 -0.70
CA SER A 358 -14.60 22.97 -1.08
C SER A 358 -14.31 22.11 -2.31
N THR A 359 -13.70 22.69 -3.35
CA THR A 359 -13.23 21.98 -4.54
C THR A 359 -12.20 20.91 -4.17
N GLN A 360 -11.24 21.21 -3.28
CA GLN A 360 -10.26 20.24 -2.77
C GLN A 360 -10.90 19.04 -2.08
N ALA A 361 -11.97 19.23 -1.33
CA ALA A 361 -12.67 18.13 -0.67
C ALA A 361 -13.28 17.15 -1.69
N VAL A 362 -13.86 17.67 -2.78
CA VAL A 362 -14.38 16.86 -3.90
C VAL A 362 -13.25 16.14 -4.62
N LEU A 363 -12.15 16.84 -4.93
CA LEU A 363 -10.99 16.24 -5.60
C LEU A 363 -10.34 15.14 -4.75
N SER A 364 -10.26 15.31 -3.45
CA SER A 364 -9.77 14.29 -2.52
C SER A 364 -10.68 13.05 -2.51
N ALA A 365 -12.00 13.24 -2.54
CA ALA A 365 -12.96 12.13 -2.63
C ALA A 365 -12.83 11.37 -3.96
N LEU A 366 -12.69 12.09 -5.08
CA LEU A 366 -12.45 11.52 -6.40
C LEU A 366 -11.15 10.71 -6.43
N SER A 367 -10.04 11.27 -5.89
CA SER A 367 -8.74 10.58 -5.82
C SER A 367 -8.79 9.32 -4.96
N ARG A 368 -9.50 9.33 -3.83
CA ARG A 368 -9.68 8.13 -3.00
C ARG A 368 -10.48 7.04 -3.72
N THR A 369 -11.53 7.41 -4.44
CA THR A 369 -12.32 6.47 -5.25
C THR A 369 -11.46 5.85 -6.35
N ALA A 370 -10.69 6.66 -7.04
CA ALA A 370 -9.75 6.21 -8.07
C ALA A 370 -8.67 5.26 -7.50
N ALA A 371 -8.09 5.59 -6.34
CA ALA A 371 -7.12 4.75 -5.65
C ALA A 371 -7.72 3.38 -5.25
N ALA A 372 -8.98 3.34 -4.82
CA ALA A 372 -9.67 2.09 -4.49
C ALA A 372 -9.81 1.17 -5.72
N ILE A 373 -10.06 1.73 -6.91
CA ILE A 373 -10.11 0.98 -8.18
C ILE A 373 -8.75 0.33 -8.48
N VAL A 374 -7.67 1.10 -8.36
CA VAL A 374 -6.31 0.63 -8.67
C VAL A 374 -5.77 -0.35 -7.62
N SER A 375 -6.26 -0.26 -6.38
CA SER A 375 -5.78 -1.12 -5.28
C SER A 375 -5.91 -2.61 -5.59
N GLY A 376 -6.96 -3.02 -6.30
CA GLY A 376 -7.16 -4.41 -6.72
C GLY A 376 -6.04 -4.95 -7.60
N PHE A 377 -5.55 -4.14 -8.56
CA PHE A 377 -4.43 -4.53 -9.43
C PHE A 377 -3.12 -4.65 -8.64
N GLY A 378 -2.86 -3.72 -7.74
CA GLY A 378 -1.65 -3.74 -6.93
C GLY A 378 -1.58 -4.95 -5.99
N VAL A 379 -2.68 -5.23 -5.27
CA VAL A 379 -2.76 -6.37 -4.33
C VAL A 379 -2.66 -7.71 -5.08
N ALA A 380 -3.33 -7.85 -6.23
CA ALA A 380 -3.22 -9.04 -7.08
C ALA A 380 -1.78 -9.25 -7.56
N SER A 381 -1.12 -8.18 -8.02
CA SER A 381 0.27 -8.20 -8.47
C SER A 381 1.24 -8.58 -7.35
N LEU A 382 1.07 -8.00 -6.15
CA LEU A 382 1.87 -8.31 -4.97
C LEU A 382 1.80 -9.81 -4.63
N ASN A 383 0.58 -10.34 -4.53
CA ASN A 383 0.39 -11.74 -4.16
C ASN A 383 0.95 -12.69 -5.23
N ARG A 384 0.75 -12.39 -6.53
CA ARG A 384 1.26 -13.24 -7.62
C ARG A 384 2.78 -13.26 -7.67
N VAL A 385 3.43 -12.09 -7.60
CA VAL A 385 4.90 -11.99 -7.58
C VAL A 385 5.47 -12.59 -6.29
N GLY A 386 4.85 -12.33 -5.14
CA GLY A 386 5.24 -12.92 -3.85
C GLY A 386 5.18 -14.45 -3.87
N ASN A 387 4.15 -15.03 -4.48
CA ASN A 387 4.02 -16.47 -4.65
C ASN A 387 5.16 -17.06 -5.52
N HIS A 388 5.54 -16.40 -6.61
CA HIS A 388 6.68 -16.87 -7.42
C HIS A 388 8.02 -16.71 -6.70
N ILE A 389 8.19 -15.68 -5.86
CA ILE A 389 9.37 -15.55 -4.98
C ILE A 389 9.41 -16.72 -3.98
N GLY A 390 8.26 -17.06 -3.37
CA GLY A 390 8.16 -18.20 -2.46
C GLY A 390 8.46 -19.55 -3.11
N GLN A 391 8.13 -19.72 -4.41
CA GLN A 391 8.48 -20.88 -5.24
C GLN A 391 9.96 -20.90 -5.66
N GLN A 392 10.72 -19.87 -5.32
CA GLN A 392 12.11 -19.71 -5.78
C GLN A 392 12.27 -19.69 -7.32
N SER A 393 11.21 -19.29 -8.04
CA SER A 393 11.18 -19.23 -9.50
C SER A 393 11.51 -17.83 -10.00
N GLU A 394 12.78 -17.58 -10.30
CA GLU A 394 13.25 -16.30 -10.84
C GLU A 394 12.51 -15.87 -12.11
N ARG A 395 12.42 -16.80 -13.07
CA ARG A 395 11.80 -16.56 -14.36
C ARG A 395 10.33 -16.18 -14.23
N SER A 396 9.56 -16.93 -13.43
CA SER A 396 8.14 -16.69 -13.24
C SER A 396 7.91 -15.37 -12.49
N ALA A 397 8.70 -15.06 -11.46
CA ALA A 397 8.62 -13.80 -10.72
C ALA A 397 8.90 -12.60 -11.63
N ARG A 398 9.88 -12.71 -12.54
CA ARG A 398 10.19 -11.67 -13.52
C ARG A 398 9.07 -11.46 -14.53
N ILE A 399 8.50 -12.55 -15.09
CA ILE A 399 7.39 -12.47 -16.05
C ILE A 399 6.14 -11.88 -15.38
N ALA A 400 5.78 -12.33 -14.18
CA ALA A 400 4.66 -11.79 -13.42
C ALA A 400 4.84 -10.29 -13.10
N THR A 401 6.07 -9.86 -12.84
CA THR A 401 6.40 -8.44 -12.63
C THR A 401 6.17 -7.61 -13.90
N TYR A 402 6.60 -8.09 -15.06
CA TYR A 402 6.32 -7.41 -16.34
C TYR A 402 4.83 -7.37 -16.66
N ALA A 403 4.11 -8.47 -16.41
CA ALA A 403 2.65 -8.51 -16.57
C ALA A 403 1.95 -7.49 -15.66
N ALA A 404 2.37 -7.41 -14.39
CA ALA A 404 1.84 -6.44 -13.43
C ALA A 404 2.07 -4.98 -13.86
N LEU A 405 3.28 -4.65 -14.32
CA LEU A 405 3.60 -3.31 -14.82
C LEU A 405 2.79 -2.97 -16.09
N THR A 406 2.63 -3.92 -17.00
CA THR A 406 1.82 -3.74 -18.22
C THR A 406 0.36 -3.46 -17.88
N ILE A 407 -0.21 -4.22 -16.93
CA ILE A 407 -1.57 -3.98 -16.41
C ILE A 407 -1.65 -2.62 -15.72
N GLY A 408 -0.65 -2.26 -14.91
CA GLY A 408 -0.57 -0.97 -14.24
C GLY A 408 -0.57 0.22 -15.22
N VAL A 409 0.22 0.14 -16.28
CA VAL A 409 0.24 1.14 -17.36
C VAL A 409 -1.11 1.18 -18.08
N GLY A 410 -1.67 0.02 -18.46
CA GLY A 410 -2.97 -0.06 -19.13
C GLY A 410 -4.09 0.55 -18.27
N ALA A 411 -4.16 0.19 -16.99
CA ALA A 411 -5.16 0.71 -16.05
C ALA A 411 -5.01 2.22 -15.82
N SER A 412 -3.78 2.72 -15.71
CA SER A 412 -3.50 4.15 -15.55
C SER A 412 -3.92 4.97 -16.78
N LEU A 413 -3.62 4.49 -17.98
CA LEU A 413 -4.02 5.14 -19.22
C LEU A 413 -5.54 5.09 -19.45
N MET A 414 -6.17 3.94 -19.23
CA MET A 414 -7.63 3.81 -19.34
C MET A 414 -8.36 4.72 -18.37
N GLY A 415 -7.93 4.76 -17.10
CA GLY A 415 -8.55 5.61 -16.09
C GLY A 415 -8.38 7.10 -16.39
N ALA A 416 -7.19 7.52 -16.82
CA ALA A 416 -6.95 8.89 -17.24
C ALA A 416 -7.79 9.28 -18.46
N LEU A 417 -7.88 8.40 -19.46
CA LEU A 417 -8.71 8.62 -20.64
C LEU A 417 -10.20 8.72 -20.28
N ALA A 418 -10.71 7.84 -19.43
CA ALA A 418 -12.09 7.89 -18.95
C ALA A 418 -12.41 9.22 -18.23
N MET A 419 -11.45 9.76 -17.44
CA MET A 419 -11.61 11.07 -16.81
C MET A 419 -11.66 12.20 -17.84
N LEU A 420 -10.80 12.16 -18.86
CA LEU A 420 -10.73 13.18 -19.91
C LEU A 420 -11.95 13.16 -20.83
N MET A 421 -12.53 11.99 -21.09
CA MET A 421 -13.71 11.86 -21.96
C MET A 421 -15.00 12.37 -21.33
N TYR A 422 -15.14 12.29 -20.01
CA TYR A 422 -16.37 12.63 -19.30
C TYR A 422 -16.15 13.56 -18.10
N PRO A 423 -15.53 14.75 -18.28
CA PRO A 423 -15.13 15.62 -17.18
C PRO A 423 -16.31 16.10 -16.32
N GLU A 424 -17.41 16.48 -16.94
CA GLU A 424 -18.60 16.93 -16.20
C GLU A 424 -19.28 15.81 -15.42
N LEU A 425 -19.28 14.58 -15.95
CA LEU A 425 -19.88 13.44 -15.26
C LEU A 425 -19.20 13.20 -13.91
N TRP A 426 -17.86 13.21 -13.89
CA TRP A 426 -17.09 13.01 -12.66
C TRP A 426 -17.32 14.12 -11.64
N ALA A 427 -17.44 15.39 -12.09
CA ALA A 427 -17.74 16.50 -11.21
C ALA A 427 -19.16 16.39 -10.62
N ARG A 428 -20.16 16.12 -11.47
CA ARG A 428 -21.58 16.08 -11.07
C ARG A 428 -21.96 14.89 -10.19
N VAL A 429 -21.16 13.82 -10.16
CA VAL A 429 -21.32 12.72 -9.20
C VAL A 429 -21.16 13.19 -7.75
N PHE A 430 -20.32 14.20 -7.51
CA PHE A 430 -19.96 14.65 -6.15
C PHE A 430 -20.64 15.96 -5.73
N THR A 431 -21.01 16.81 -6.68
CA THR A 431 -21.63 18.11 -6.38
C THR A 431 -22.56 18.59 -7.50
N SER A 432 -23.61 19.29 -7.10
CA SER A 432 -24.52 20.00 -8.01
C SER A 432 -24.20 21.51 -8.12
N ASP A 433 -23.24 22.01 -7.38
CA ASP A 433 -22.81 23.41 -7.42
C ASP A 433 -22.08 23.72 -8.73
N ALA A 434 -22.66 24.63 -9.53
CA ALA A 434 -22.16 24.95 -10.87
C ALA A 434 -20.77 25.62 -10.86
N GLU A 435 -20.44 26.35 -9.81
CA GLU A 435 -19.13 26.99 -9.68
C GLU A 435 -18.04 25.95 -9.42
N ILE A 436 -18.29 25.04 -8.46
CA ILE A 436 -17.37 23.96 -8.13
C ILE A 436 -17.23 22.99 -9.31
N VAL A 437 -18.32 22.66 -10.01
CA VAL A 437 -18.28 21.80 -11.22
C VAL A 437 -17.37 22.43 -12.29
N ARG A 438 -17.48 23.74 -12.54
CA ARG A 438 -16.65 24.42 -13.55
C ARG A 438 -15.17 24.40 -13.16
N GLU A 439 -14.85 24.62 -11.89
CA GLU A 439 -13.47 24.53 -11.40
C GLU A 439 -12.89 23.12 -11.54
N ILE A 440 -13.68 22.09 -11.21
CA ILE A 440 -13.25 20.70 -11.36
C ILE A 440 -12.99 20.37 -12.83
N VAL A 441 -13.86 20.78 -13.75
CA VAL A 441 -13.70 20.51 -15.20
C VAL A 441 -12.40 21.09 -15.74
N VAL A 442 -12.02 22.28 -15.31
CA VAL A 442 -10.72 22.90 -15.68
C VAL A 442 -9.54 22.09 -15.12
N LEU A 443 -9.69 21.47 -13.96
CA LEU A 443 -8.66 20.68 -13.29
C LEU A 443 -8.57 19.23 -13.80
N VAL A 444 -9.59 18.71 -14.52
CA VAL A 444 -9.64 17.31 -14.96
C VAL A 444 -8.37 16.85 -15.69
N PRO A 445 -7.75 17.60 -16.61
CA PRO A 445 -6.50 17.15 -17.25
C PRO A 445 -5.37 16.90 -16.27
N VAL A 446 -5.23 17.77 -15.26
CA VAL A 446 -4.22 17.62 -14.20
C VAL A 446 -4.55 16.43 -13.31
N ILE A 447 -5.83 16.26 -12.95
CA ILE A 447 -6.28 15.13 -12.11
C ILE A 447 -6.09 13.81 -12.84
N ALA A 448 -6.35 13.75 -14.16
CA ALA A 448 -6.09 12.57 -14.98
C ALA A 448 -4.60 12.20 -14.99
N ALA A 449 -3.70 13.19 -15.06
CA ALA A 449 -2.26 12.97 -14.94
C ALA A 449 -1.86 12.48 -13.54
N VAL A 450 -2.45 13.05 -12.48
CA VAL A 450 -2.25 12.58 -11.09
C VAL A 450 -2.70 11.14 -10.95
N PHE A 451 -3.90 10.80 -11.46
CA PHE A 451 -4.43 9.45 -11.41
C PHE A 451 -3.52 8.46 -12.11
N ALA A 452 -3.07 8.76 -13.33
CA ALA A 452 -2.18 7.88 -14.09
C ALA A 452 -0.85 7.65 -13.35
N ALA A 453 -0.24 8.71 -12.85
CA ALA A 453 1.02 8.62 -12.10
C ALA A 453 0.84 7.86 -10.78
N GLN A 454 -0.23 8.14 -10.02
CA GLN A 454 -0.53 7.49 -8.75
C GLN A 454 -0.83 6.00 -8.92
N ALA A 455 -1.55 5.61 -9.98
CA ALA A 455 -1.86 4.22 -10.29
C ALA A 455 -0.58 3.41 -10.54
N LEU A 456 0.33 3.94 -11.36
CA LEU A 456 1.59 3.29 -11.64
C LEU A 456 2.51 3.25 -10.42
N ALA A 457 2.60 4.33 -9.65
CA ALA A 457 3.35 4.38 -8.40
C ALA A 457 2.80 3.36 -7.39
N PHE A 458 1.48 3.20 -7.30
CA PHE A 458 0.90 2.21 -6.39
C PHE A 458 1.29 0.78 -6.78
N VAL A 459 1.20 0.40 -8.06
CA VAL A 459 1.63 -0.93 -8.54
C VAL A 459 3.12 -1.13 -8.29
N GLY A 460 3.97 -0.14 -8.57
CA GLY A 460 5.41 -0.19 -8.29
C GLY A 460 5.71 -0.42 -6.80
N SER A 461 5.03 0.32 -5.93
CA SER A 461 5.15 0.18 -4.47
C SER A 461 4.72 -1.21 -3.98
N GLN A 462 3.65 -1.79 -4.55
CA GLN A 462 3.19 -3.14 -4.22
C GLN A 462 4.16 -4.22 -4.70
N LEU A 463 4.80 -4.02 -5.86
CA LEU A 463 5.87 -4.91 -6.34
C LEU A 463 7.11 -4.87 -5.45
N LEU A 464 7.51 -3.68 -4.97
CA LEU A 464 8.58 -3.53 -3.98
C LEU A 464 8.19 -4.18 -2.64
N SER A 465 6.92 -4.10 -2.26
CA SER A 465 6.40 -4.77 -1.06
C SER A 465 6.43 -6.30 -1.19
N ALA A 466 6.10 -6.85 -2.38
CA ALA A 466 6.25 -8.27 -2.66
C ALA A 466 7.70 -8.77 -2.50
N GLN A 467 8.67 -7.88 -2.77
CA GLN A 467 10.11 -8.13 -2.63
C GLN A 467 10.64 -7.90 -1.19
N GLY A 468 9.79 -7.48 -0.23
CA GLY A 468 10.24 -7.11 1.12
C GLY A 468 11.02 -5.79 1.19
N ARG A 469 10.89 -4.91 0.17
CA ARG A 469 11.66 -3.66 0.02
C ARG A 469 10.86 -2.39 0.36
N GLN A 470 9.98 -2.47 1.35
CA GLN A 470 9.14 -1.33 1.78
C GLN A 470 9.95 -0.10 2.21
N ALA A 471 11.11 -0.30 2.81
CA ALA A 471 12.00 0.81 3.17
C ALA A 471 12.45 1.61 1.94
N LEU A 472 12.68 0.95 0.82
CA LEU A 472 13.06 1.60 -0.43
C LEU A 472 11.87 2.35 -1.04
N ALA A 473 10.69 1.73 -1.08
CA ALA A 473 9.45 2.39 -1.52
C ALA A 473 9.16 3.64 -0.67
N ALA A 474 9.32 3.56 0.65
CA ALA A 474 9.15 4.71 1.55
C ALA A 474 10.14 5.84 1.25
N ARG A 475 11.43 5.54 1.02
CA ARG A 475 12.45 6.56 0.68
C ARG A 475 12.14 7.23 -0.67
N ILE A 476 11.75 6.46 -1.68
CA ILE A 476 11.38 6.99 -3.00
C ILE A 476 10.17 7.92 -2.86
N LYS A 477 9.12 7.48 -2.17
CA LYS A 477 7.92 8.28 -1.96
C LYS A 477 8.21 9.54 -1.14
N PHE A 478 9.01 9.45 -0.08
CA PHE A 478 9.43 10.62 0.70
C PHE A 478 10.17 11.64 -0.18
N GLY A 479 11.17 11.22 -0.94
CA GLY A 479 11.93 12.11 -1.82
C GLY A 479 11.05 12.73 -2.91
N ALA A 480 10.29 11.91 -3.63
CA ALA A 480 9.50 12.37 -4.77
C ALA A 480 8.30 13.25 -4.36
N VAL A 481 7.53 12.81 -3.34
CA VAL A 481 6.28 13.49 -3.00
C VAL A 481 6.51 14.58 -1.94
N TYR A 482 7.27 14.30 -0.87
CA TYR A 482 7.39 15.22 0.26
C TYR A 482 8.52 16.24 0.09
N VAL A 483 9.66 15.83 -0.50
CA VAL A 483 10.79 16.74 -0.71
C VAL A 483 10.61 17.55 -2.00
N VAL A 484 10.04 16.98 -3.05
CA VAL A 484 9.83 17.67 -4.34
C VAL A 484 8.38 18.15 -4.46
N GLY A 485 7.40 17.24 -4.39
CA GLY A 485 6.00 17.53 -4.69
C GLY A 485 5.37 18.57 -3.78
N VAL A 486 5.48 18.42 -2.46
CA VAL A 486 4.82 19.33 -1.48
C VAL A 486 5.40 20.75 -1.54
N PRO A 487 6.73 20.98 -1.51
CA PRO A 487 7.29 22.34 -1.63
C PRO A 487 6.96 22.98 -2.97
N LEU A 488 7.03 22.22 -4.07
CA LEU A 488 6.67 22.69 -5.40
C LEU A 488 5.19 23.08 -5.47
N GLY A 489 4.32 22.30 -4.80
CA GLY A 489 2.90 22.58 -4.70
C GLY A 489 2.60 23.87 -3.96
N TYR A 490 3.26 24.11 -2.83
CA TYR A 490 3.16 25.38 -2.12
C TYR A 490 3.66 26.55 -2.98
N TYR A 491 4.81 26.39 -3.62
CA TYR A 491 5.39 27.40 -4.48
C TYR A 491 4.47 27.78 -5.67
N TRP A 492 3.99 26.79 -6.42
CA TRP A 492 3.10 27.05 -7.56
C TRP A 492 1.72 27.56 -7.14
N ALA A 493 1.15 27.01 -6.06
CA ALA A 493 -0.20 27.39 -5.64
C ALA A 493 -0.25 28.77 -4.99
N VAL A 494 0.69 29.06 -4.08
CA VAL A 494 0.64 30.26 -3.23
C VAL A 494 1.54 31.36 -3.77
N VAL A 495 2.81 31.05 -4.09
CA VAL A 495 3.79 32.08 -4.52
C VAL A 495 3.55 32.51 -5.96
N CYS A 496 3.32 31.56 -6.88
CA CYS A 496 3.02 31.86 -8.29
C CYS A 496 1.54 32.22 -8.53
N GLY A 497 0.66 32.00 -7.54
CA GLY A 497 -0.76 32.35 -7.66
C GLY A 497 -1.59 31.42 -8.55
N HIS A 498 -1.08 30.21 -8.90
CA HIS A 498 -1.82 29.26 -9.75
C HIS A 498 -2.92 28.49 -8.99
N GLY A 499 -3.13 28.75 -7.71
CA GLY A 499 -4.20 28.16 -6.91
C GLY A 499 -4.18 26.63 -6.90
N LEU A 500 -5.37 26.01 -6.97
CA LEU A 500 -5.51 24.53 -6.98
C LEU A 500 -4.83 23.88 -8.18
N THR A 501 -4.80 24.52 -9.36
CA THR A 501 -4.14 23.97 -10.53
C THR A 501 -2.64 23.77 -10.29
N GLY A 502 -1.98 24.76 -9.68
CA GLY A 502 -0.57 24.67 -9.30
C GLY A 502 -0.32 23.56 -8.27
N LEU A 503 -1.19 23.48 -7.26
CA LEU A 503 -1.10 22.47 -6.20
C LEU A 503 -1.19 21.05 -6.75
N TRP A 504 -2.22 20.75 -7.56
CA TRP A 504 -2.43 19.42 -8.13
C TRP A 504 -1.42 19.09 -9.23
N SER A 505 -0.93 20.06 -9.98
CA SER A 505 0.17 19.86 -10.94
C SER A 505 1.45 19.39 -10.23
N ALA A 506 1.78 19.96 -9.09
CA ALA A 506 2.93 19.53 -8.30
C ALA A 506 2.73 18.13 -7.69
N VAL A 507 1.50 17.79 -7.28
CA VAL A 507 1.16 16.41 -6.89
C VAL A 507 1.39 15.46 -8.04
N ALA A 508 1.00 15.82 -9.28
CA ALA A 508 1.25 15.01 -10.47
C ALA A 508 2.74 14.77 -10.69
N VAL A 509 3.57 15.82 -10.57
CA VAL A 509 5.03 15.71 -10.68
C VAL A 509 5.59 14.79 -9.61
N GLY A 510 5.22 14.96 -8.35
CA GLY A 510 5.68 14.11 -7.25
C GLY A 510 5.32 12.64 -7.44
N GLN A 511 4.07 12.36 -7.83
CA GLN A 511 3.62 10.99 -8.11
C GLN A 511 4.29 10.40 -9.35
N ALA A 512 4.52 11.17 -10.40
CA ALA A 512 5.24 10.73 -11.60
C ALA A 512 6.71 10.39 -11.27
N CYS A 513 7.39 11.21 -10.50
CA CYS A 513 8.75 10.93 -10.03
C CYS A 513 8.80 9.63 -9.20
N SER A 514 7.81 9.41 -8.31
CA SER A 514 7.70 8.17 -7.54
C SER A 514 7.48 6.96 -8.46
N ALA A 515 6.53 7.06 -9.40
CA ALA A 515 6.21 6.00 -10.35
C ALA A 515 7.41 5.59 -11.21
N ILE A 516 8.13 6.57 -11.75
CA ILE A 516 9.33 6.34 -12.57
C ILE A 516 10.42 5.67 -11.73
N ALA A 517 10.71 6.20 -10.54
CA ALA A 517 11.76 5.66 -9.68
C ALA A 517 11.44 4.23 -9.20
N GLU A 518 10.20 3.97 -8.74
CA GLU A 518 9.77 2.65 -8.32
C GLU A 518 9.81 1.64 -9.48
N THR A 519 9.31 2.03 -10.65
CA THR A 519 9.34 1.18 -11.86
C THR A 519 10.79 0.87 -12.27
N MET A 520 11.69 1.85 -12.28
CA MET A 520 13.10 1.63 -12.61
C MET A 520 13.76 0.66 -11.62
N VAL A 521 13.53 0.83 -10.33
CA VAL A 521 14.07 -0.07 -9.30
C VAL A 521 13.55 -1.50 -9.47
N VAL A 522 12.27 -1.65 -9.77
CA VAL A 522 11.65 -2.96 -10.01
C VAL A 522 12.23 -3.63 -11.25
N LEU A 523 12.41 -2.90 -12.35
CA LEU A 523 13.00 -3.42 -13.60
C LEU A 523 14.48 -3.77 -13.45
N CYS A 524 15.23 -3.03 -12.63
CA CYS A 524 16.65 -3.28 -12.35
C CYS A 524 16.88 -4.29 -11.21
N THR A 525 15.86 -5.03 -10.77
CA THR A 525 15.99 -6.01 -9.68
C THR A 525 16.89 -7.18 -10.08
N ASP A 526 17.90 -7.47 -9.25
CA ASP A 526 18.72 -8.68 -9.33
C ASP A 526 17.93 -9.84 -8.68
N TRP A 527 17.22 -10.59 -9.52
CA TRP A 527 16.30 -11.64 -9.08
C TRP A 527 16.97 -12.79 -8.35
N PRO A 528 18.13 -13.35 -8.82
CA PRO A 528 18.83 -14.41 -8.09
C PRO A 528 19.13 -14.02 -6.65
N ARG A 529 19.77 -12.87 -6.44
CA ARG A 529 20.12 -12.38 -5.10
C ARG A 529 18.90 -12.08 -4.23
N LEU A 530 17.80 -11.60 -4.84
CA LEU A 530 16.57 -11.34 -4.12
C LEU A 530 15.96 -12.64 -3.60
N ILE A 531 15.90 -13.67 -4.43
CA ILE A 531 15.32 -14.96 -4.06
C ILE A 531 16.14 -15.63 -2.97
N ASP A 532 17.47 -15.61 -3.07
CA ASP A 532 18.36 -16.13 -2.03
C ASP A 532 18.11 -15.41 -0.68
N TYR A 533 18.04 -14.08 -0.69
CA TYR A 533 17.76 -13.28 0.51
C TYR A 533 16.39 -13.59 1.12
N CYS A 534 15.34 -13.72 0.31
CA CYS A 534 14.00 -14.03 0.79
C CYS A 534 13.91 -15.46 1.33
N SER A 535 14.59 -16.41 0.68
CA SER A 535 14.69 -17.80 1.12
C SER A 535 15.35 -17.92 2.49
N ASP A 536 16.47 -17.24 2.70
CA ASP A 536 17.15 -17.20 3.99
C ASP A 536 16.25 -16.58 5.07
N SER A 537 15.53 -15.50 4.75
CA SER A 537 14.62 -14.85 5.70
C SER A 537 13.48 -15.76 6.15
N ILE A 538 12.95 -16.62 5.27
CA ILE A 538 11.93 -17.62 5.61
C ILE A 538 12.53 -18.75 6.45
N ILE A 539 13.75 -19.20 6.14
CA ILE A 539 14.45 -20.25 6.88
C ILE A 539 14.79 -19.78 8.30
N TYR A 540 15.28 -18.56 8.47
CA TYR A 540 15.56 -17.99 9.81
C TYR A 540 14.28 -17.76 10.64
N ALA A 541 13.12 -17.72 10.03
CA ALA A 541 11.85 -17.68 10.76
C ALA A 541 11.47 -19.03 11.39
N VAL A 542 12.19 -20.10 11.08
CA VAL A 542 11.89 -21.48 11.50
C VAL A 542 12.86 -21.99 12.56
N ILE A 543 14.08 -21.46 12.60
CA ILE A 543 15.09 -21.75 13.61
C ILE A 543 14.93 -20.80 14.81
#